data_f776aff6ca54cdd329410ed8ddd6638e
#
_entry.id   f776aff6ca54cdd329410ed8ddd6638e
#
_cell.length_a   1.000
_cell.length_b   1.000
_cell.length_c   1.000
_cell.angle_alpha   90.00
_cell.angle_beta   90.00
_cell.angle_gamma   90.00
#
_symmetry.space_group_name_H-M   'P 1'
#
loop_
_entity.id
_entity.type
_entity.pdbx_description
1 polymer ?
#
loop_
_entity_poly.entity_id
_entity_poly.type
_entity_poly.pdbx_seq_one_letter_code
_entity_poly.pdbx_strand_id
1 'polypeptide(L)'
;MQIPRLLRSLAPAALALLLAPAASHAAAPVPAPRLLSSLRLGGTGGWDYLSFDAARRHLFVSRGDRVLVIDVDRGKQIGTLADTPGVHGIAIAADLQRGFTSNGRSASVTAFDLRTFEPVATITGTGENPDAIVYDAPSQHVLTFNGRSHSASVIDPARDAVIATIALPGKPEFAVSDGAGHIYDNIEDKSELVEIDTAANTVLHVWPLAPCESPSGLAIDVAHHRLFSVCDNRLMVVTDARDGHQVARVPIGDGPDGVVFDAAQSMIYSANGGSGTITAIHQDDADHYRVRATLATQVSARTLTLDPKLHRLYLSAARFGSARQPDGRHTIVPGSFAILTVGQP
;
A
#
# COMPACT_ATOMS: atom_id res chain seq x y z
N MET A 1 -10.49 -88.74 48.30
CA MET A 1 -10.33 -88.65 46.83
C MET A 1 -10.12 -87.18 46.50
N GLN A 2 -8.84 -86.75 46.39
CA GLN A 2 -8.43 -85.37 46.24
C GLN A 2 -8.12 -85.10 44.74
N ILE A 3 -8.71 -84.03 44.19
CA ILE A 3 -8.47 -83.61 42.82
C ILE A 3 -7.50 -82.38 42.87
N PRO A 4 -6.37 -82.35 42.16
CA PRO A 4 -5.44 -81.21 42.18
C PRO A 4 -5.91 -80.09 41.25
N ARG A 5 -5.85 -78.86 41.75
CA ARG A 5 -6.07 -77.62 40.99
C ARG A 5 -4.81 -77.26 40.20
N LEU A 6 -4.89 -77.20 38.88
CA LEU A 6 -3.91 -76.64 38.00
C LEU A 6 -4.03 -75.09 37.99
N LEU A 7 -3.01 -74.37 38.47
CA LEU A 7 -2.84 -72.95 38.26
C LEU A 7 -2.27 -72.76 36.89
N ARG A 8 -2.99 -72.01 36.01
CA ARG A 8 -2.48 -71.48 34.78
C ARG A 8 -1.96 -70.05 35.04
N SER A 9 -0.65 -69.84 34.91
CA SER A 9 0.01 -68.51 34.92
C SER A 9 -0.24 -67.83 33.61
N LEU A 10 -0.94 -66.70 33.66
CA LEU A 10 -1.05 -65.73 32.55
C LEU A 10 0.14 -64.74 32.62
N ALA A 11 1.02 -64.75 31.64
CA ALA A 11 2.06 -63.74 31.48
C ALA A 11 1.47 -62.51 30.77
N PRO A 12 1.75 -61.29 31.21
CA PRO A 12 1.33 -60.09 30.50
C PRO A 12 2.24 -59.84 29.29
N ALA A 13 1.66 -59.80 28.10
CA ALA A 13 2.35 -59.32 26.91
C ALA A 13 2.47 -57.77 26.95
N ALA A 14 3.68 -57.26 27.14
CA ALA A 14 3.96 -55.84 27.04
C ALA A 14 3.93 -55.39 25.57
N LEU A 15 2.93 -54.62 25.18
CA LEU A 15 2.82 -53.97 23.86
C LEU A 15 3.73 -52.72 23.85
N ALA A 16 4.91 -52.83 23.25
CA ALA A 16 5.80 -51.68 23.02
C ALA A 16 5.25 -50.81 21.88
N LEU A 17 4.68 -49.66 22.21
CA LEU A 17 4.31 -48.64 21.23
C LEU A 17 5.60 -47.96 20.71
N LEU A 18 5.99 -48.26 19.49
CA LEU A 18 7.03 -47.55 18.76
C LEU A 18 6.49 -46.19 18.31
N LEU A 19 6.79 -45.12 19.07
CA LEU A 19 6.61 -43.73 18.62
C LEU A 19 7.66 -43.44 17.54
N ALA A 20 7.24 -43.44 16.28
CA ALA A 20 8.06 -42.91 15.19
C ALA A 20 8.14 -41.39 15.35
N PRO A 21 9.35 -40.76 15.27
CA PRO A 21 9.46 -39.33 15.29
C PRO A 21 8.81 -38.76 14.02
N ALA A 22 7.83 -37.87 14.17
CA ALA A 22 7.25 -37.10 13.07
C ALA A 22 8.37 -36.21 12.52
N ALA A 23 8.85 -36.52 11.33
CA ALA A 23 9.78 -35.66 10.61
C ALA A 23 9.08 -34.33 10.33
N SER A 24 9.46 -33.29 11.05
CA SER A 24 9.08 -31.91 10.74
C SER A 24 9.64 -31.58 9.37
N HIS A 25 8.80 -31.57 8.34
CA HIS A 25 9.15 -31.03 7.04
C HIS A 25 9.26 -29.50 7.22
N ALA A 26 10.47 -29.01 7.45
CA ALA A 26 10.75 -27.58 7.30
C ALA A 26 10.37 -27.20 5.87
N ALA A 27 9.39 -26.32 5.72
CA ALA A 27 9.02 -25.78 4.42
C ALA A 27 10.28 -25.20 3.76
N ALA A 28 10.48 -25.49 2.48
CA ALA A 28 11.61 -24.93 1.73
C ALA A 28 11.59 -23.39 1.87
N PRO A 29 12.74 -22.74 2.08
CA PRO A 29 12.77 -21.30 2.24
C PRO A 29 12.22 -20.65 0.97
N VAL A 30 11.19 -19.80 1.16
CA VAL A 30 10.59 -19.02 0.09
C VAL A 30 11.69 -18.16 -0.56
N PRO A 31 11.93 -18.26 -1.88
CA PRO A 31 13.00 -17.50 -2.54
C PRO A 31 12.81 -15.99 -2.29
N ALA A 32 13.91 -15.28 -2.11
CA ALA A 32 13.86 -13.83 -1.99
C ALA A 32 13.27 -13.21 -3.27
N PRO A 33 12.37 -12.23 -3.17
CA PRO A 33 11.85 -11.54 -4.33
C PRO A 33 13.00 -10.82 -5.06
N ARG A 34 12.85 -10.65 -6.38
CA ARG A 34 13.82 -9.97 -7.25
C ARG A 34 13.14 -9.18 -8.34
N LEU A 35 13.89 -8.33 -9.03
CA LEU A 35 13.41 -7.67 -10.24
C LEU A 35 13.15 -8.74 -11.33
N LEU A 36 11.88 -8.84 -11.75
CA LEU A 36 11.43 -9.80 -12.76
C LEU A 36 11.43 -9.19 -14.16
N SER A 37 10.95 -7.95 -14.28
CA SER A 37 10.84 -7.25 -15.56
C SER A 37 10.81 -5.73 -15.38
N SER A 38 10.99 -5.04 -16.51
CA SER A 38 10.84 -3.60 -16.61
C SER A 38 10.09 -3.26 -17.91
N LEU A 39 8.87 -2.76 -17.79
CA LEU A 39 8.04 -2.33 -18.90
C LEU A 39 8.29 -0.84 -19.16
N ARG A 40 8.98 -0.52 -20.25
CA ARG A 40 9.21 0.89 -20.66
C ARG A 40 7.96 1.48 -21.27
N LEU A 41 7.50 2.59 -20.69
CA LEU A 41 6.34 3.35 -21.17
C LEU A 41 6.75 4.70 -21.79
N GLY A 42 7.91 5.21 -21.40
CA GLY A 42 8.45 6.47 -21.94
C GLY A 42 7.57 7.70 -21.60
N GLY A 43 7.45 8.61 -22.57
CA GLY A 43 6.66 9.84 -22.40
C GLY A 43 7.32 10.88 -21.50
N THR A 44 6.60 11.97 -21.26
CA THR A 44 7.00 13.11 -20.41
C THR A 44 6.10 13.24 -19.19
N GLY A 45 6.47 14.07 -18.21
CA GLY A 45 5.75 14.33 -16.98
C GLY A 45 6.30 13.57 -15.78
N GLY A 46 5.88 13.98 -14.59
CA GLY A 46 6.14 13.28 -13.33
C GLY A 46 5.30 12.02 -13.19
N TRP A 47 5.47 11.34 -12.09
CA TRP A 47 4.64 10.23 -11.66
C TRP A 47 4.49 10.30 -10.15
N ASP A 48 3.49 9.57 -9.64
CA ASP A 48 3.24 9.44 -8.23
C ASP A 48 2.70 8.04 -7.92
N TYR A 49 1.50 7.90 -7.38
CA TYR A 49 0.97 6.63 -6.95
C TYR A 49 0.58 5.69 -8.11
N LEU A 50 0.53 4.41 -7.77
CA LEU A 50 -0.02 3.34 -8.59
C LEU A 50 -1.17 2.67 -7.83
N SER A 51 -2.20 2.23 -8.57
CA SER A 51 -3.29 1.43 -8.00
C SER A 51 -3.55 0.21 -8.85
N PHE A 52 -3.80 -0.91 -8.20
CA PHE A 52 -4.00 -2.20 -8.88
C PHE A 52 -5.43 -2.70 -8.73
N ASP A 53 -6.14 -2.83 -9.85
CA ASP A 53 -7.42 -3.53 -9.93
C ASP A 53 -7.16 -5.03 -10.06
N ALA A 54 -7.26 -5.74 -8.95
CA ALA A 54 -6.99 -7.18 -8.89
C ALA A 54 -8.01 -8.01 -9.69
N ALA A 55 -9.26 -7.53 -9.80
CA ALA A 55 -10.32 -8.24 -10.52
C ALA A 55 -10.11 -8.19 -12.03
N ARG A 56 -9.69 -7.04 -12.56
CA ARG A 56 -9.44 -6.81 -13.99
C ARG A 56 -8.00 -7.04 -14.41
N ARG A 57 -7.10 -7.17 -13.43
CA ARG A 57 -5.65 -7.27 -13.67
C ARG A 57 -5.08 -6.02 -14.33
N HIS A 58 -5.64 -4.85 -13.99
CA HIS A 58 -5.23 -3.58 -14.53
C HIS A 58 -4.44 -2.77 -13.50
N LEU A 59 -3.31 -2.24 -13.94
CA LEU A 59 -2.50 -1.31 -13.16
C LEU A 59 -2.75 0.10 -13.68
N PHE A 60 -3.20 0.98 -12.79
CA PHE A 60 -3.38 2.41 -13.04
C PHE A 60 -2.18 3.16 -12.52
N VAL A 61 -1.61 4.03 -13.35
CA VAL A 61 -0.35 4.73 -13.06
C VAL A 61 -0.52 6.21 -13.30
N SER A 62 -0.38 7.02 -12.25
CA SER A 62 -0.43 8.48 -12.37
C SER A 62 0.76 8.99 -13.19
N ARG A 63 0.49 9.92 -14.12
CA ARG A 63 1.52 10.39 -15.06
C ARG A 63 1.32 11.86 -15.44
N GLY A 64 1.58 12.75 -14.51
CA GLY A 64 1.53 14.20 -14.70
C GLY A 64 0.13 14.77 -14.89
N ASP A 65 -0.47 14.61 -16.04
CA ASP A 65 -1.81 15.11 -16.41
C ASP A 65 -2.75 14.01 -16.93
N ARG A 66 -2.36 12.75 -16.74
CA ARG A 66 -3.10 11.58 -17.21
C ARG A 66 -2.82 10.36 -16.34
N VAL A 67 -3.66 9.33 -16.47
CA VAL A 67 -3.43 8.00 -15.90
C VAL A 67 -3.20 7.01 -17.04
N LEU A 68 -2.09 6.27 -16.98
CA LEU A 68 -1.84 5.15 -17.89
C LEU A 68 -2.48 3.89 -17.33
N VAL A 69 -3.14 3.09 -18.17
CA VAL A 69 -3.73 1.81 -17.78
C VAL A 69 -2.98 0.67 -18.45
N ILE A 70 -2.50 -0.28 -17.65
CA ILE A 70 -1.66 -1.38 -18.09
C ILE A 70 -2.36 -2.70 -17.75
N ASP A 71 -2.52 -3.56 -18.73
CA ASP A 71 -2.86 -4.97 -18.54
C ASP A 71 -1.56 -5.68 -18.11
N VAL A 72 -1.49 -6.09 -16.85
CA VAL A 72 -0.26 -6.68 -16.29
C VAL A 72 0.00 -8.10 -16.79
N ASP A 73 -1.04 -8.84 -17.20
CA ASP A 73 -0.91 -10.19 -17.71
C ASP A 73 -0.37 -10.19 -19.16
N ARG A 74 -0.74 -9.15 -19.94
CA ARG A 74 -0.21 -8.93 -21.30
C ARG A 74 1.07 -8.09 -21.33
N GLY A 75 1.41 -7.44 -20.21
CA GLY A 75 2.58 -6.59 -20.10
C GLY A 75 2.54 -5.38 -21.05
N LYS A 76 1.37 -4.77 -21.27
CA LYS A 76 1.22 -3.63 -22.19
C LYS A 76 0.21 -2.59 -21.70
N GLN A 77 0.42 -1.36 -22.11
CA GLN A 77 -0.57 -0.30 -21.95
C GLN A 77 -1.80 -0.60 -22.85
N ILE A 78 -2.99 -0.50 -22.26
CA ILE A 78 -4.28 -0.76 -22.91
C ILE A 78 -5.18 0.47 -22.95
N GLY A 79 -4.86 1.52 -22.18
CA GLY A 79 -5.67 2.74 -22.12
C GLY A 79 -4.92 3.92 -21.53
N THR A 80 -5.58 5.05 -21.59
CA THR A 80 -5.13 6.30 -20.96
C THR A 80 -6.37 7.10 -20.57
N LEU A 81 -6.48 7.48 -19.31
CA LEU A 81 -7.42 8.49 -18.86
C LEU A 81 -6.70 9.85 -18.98
N ALA A 82 -7.17 10.70 -19.86
CA ALA A 82 -6.64 12.06 -20.07
C ALA A 82 -7.28 13.08 -19.10
N ASP A 83 -6.78 14.32 -19.15
CA ASP A 83 -7.37 15.47 -18.45
C ASP A 83 -7.50 15.30 -16.93
N THR A 84 -6.42 14.79 -16.32
CA THR A 84 -6.27 14.68 -14.86
C THR A 84 -5.12 15.58 -14.37
N PRO A 85 -5.29 16.91 -14.32
CA PRO A 85 -4.19 17.87 -14.12
C PRO A 85 -3.50 17.73 -12.78
N GLY A 86 -2.25 17.26 -12.78
CA GLY A 86 -1.48 17.02 -11.56
C GLY A 86 -2.02 15.83 -10.79
N VAL A 87 -2.37 14.76 -11.49
CA VAL A 87 -2.87 13.54 -10.85
C VAL A 87 -1.81 12.93 -9.91
N HIS A 88 -2.24 12.63 -8.69
CA HIS A 88 -1.48 11.93 -7.66
C HIS A 88 -2.00 10.52 -7.46
N GLY A 89 -3.13 10.35 -6.79
CA GLY A 89 -3.70 9.07 -6.43
C GLY A 89 -4.81 8.58 -7.37
N ILE A 90 -5.09 7.28 -7.30
CA ILE A 90 -6.19 6.62 -8.00
C ILE A 90 -6.88 5.68 -7.01
N ALA A 91 -8.17 5.89 -6.71
CA ALA A 91 -8.99 4.97 -5.93
C ALA A 91 -9.83 4.10 -6.85
N ILE A 92 -9.95 2.81 -6.52
CA ILE A 92 -10.72 1.82 -7.27
C ILE A 92 -11.96 1.42 -6.46
N ALA A 93 -13.14 1.81 -6.91
CA ALA A 93 -14.43 1.39 -6.37
C ALA A 93 -15.01 0.30 -7.30
N ALA A 94 -14.53 -0.93 -7.12
CA ALA A 94 -14.83 -2.03 -8.04
C ALA A 94 -16.31 -2.43 -8.04
N ASP A 95 -16.99 -2.33 -6.92
CA ASP A 95 -18.43 -2.54 -6.72
C ASP A 95 -19.28 -1.50 -7.48
N LEU A 96 -18.79 -0.27 -7.57
CA LEU A 96 -19.41 0.80 -8.36
C LEU A 96 -18.99 0.80 -9.83
N GLN A 97 -18.07 -0.07 -10.24
CA GLN A 97 -17.43 -0.10 -11.57
C GLN A 97 -16.76 1.23 -11.94
N ARG A 98 -16.33 2.01 -10.94
CA ARG A 98 -15.76 3.35 -11.09
C ARG A 98 -14.38 3.45 -10.47
N GLY A 99 -13.55 4.28 -11.07
CA GLY A 99 -12.30 4.76 -10.48
C GLY A 99 -12.35 6.28 -10.27
N PHE A 100 -11.50 6.77 -9.38
CA PHE A 100 -11.44 8.19 -9.03
C PHE A 100 -9.99 8.62 -8.95
N THR A 101 -9.65 9.79 -9.50
CA THR A 101 -8.31 10.36 -9.42
C THR A 101 -8.29 11.65 -8.61
N SER A 102 -7.31 11.83 -7.75
CA SER A 102 -7.03 13.11 -7.11
C SER A 102 -6.17 13.98 -8.05
N ASN A 103 -6.66 15.17 -8.40
CA ASN A 103 -6.02 16.07 -9.36
C ASN A 103 -5.50 17.32 -8.62
N GLY A 104 -4.29 17.24 -8.08
CA GLY A 104 -3.73 18.28 -7.20
C GLY A 104 -3.65 19.66 -7.80
N ARG A 105 -3.41 19.77 -9.11
CA ARG A 105 -3.27 21.07 -9.78
C ARG A 105 -4.59 21.79 -10.00
N SER A 106 -5.68 21.04 -10.18
CA SER A 106 -7.01 21.60 -10.42
C SER A 106 -7.94 21.58 -9.21
N ALA A 107 -7.47 21.11 -8.05
CA ALA A 107 -8.30 20.91 -6.85
C ALA A 107 -9.62 20.21 -7.19
N SER A 108 -9.51 19.03 -7.80
CA SER A 108 -10.65 18.27 -8.30
C SER A 108 -10.42 16.76 -8.24
N VAL A 109 -11.48 16.00 -8.44
CA VAL A 109 -11.45 14.56 -8.64
C VAL A 109 -12.09 14.24 -9.99
N THR A 110 -11.45 13.38 -10.79
CA THR A 110 -12.07 12.83 -11.99
C THR A 110 -12.59 11.43 -11.66
N ALA A 111 -13.90 11.24 -11.80
CA ALA A 111 -14.52 9.93 -11.78
C ALA A 111 -14.53 9.33 -13.19
N PHE A 112 -14.20 8.05 -13.33
CA PHE A 112 -14.09 7.37 -14.62
C PHE A 112 -14.62 5.93 -14.56
N ASP A 113 -15.02 5.40 -15.70
CA ASP A 113 -15.47 4.00 -15.86
C ASP A 113 -14.26 3.06 -15.92
N LEU A 114 -14.24 2.03 -15.07
CA LEU A 114 -13.11 1.07 -14.97
C LEU A 114 -12.97 0.14 -16.19
N ARG A 115 -13.97 0.08 -17.07
CA ARG A 115 -13.95 -0.77 -18.26
C ARG A 115 -13.51 -0.01 -19.49
N THR A 116 -14.00 1.23 -19.67
CA THR A 116 -13.71 2.06 -20.85
C THR A 116 -12.58 3.03 -20.65
N PHE A 117 -12.25 3.36 -19.38
CA PHE A 117 -11.30 4.38 -18.96
C PHE A 117 -11.72 5.80 -19.36
N GLU A 118 -12.99 5.99 -19.72
CA GLU A 118 -13.53 7.30 -20.06
C GLU A 118 -13.95 8.06 -18.80
N PRO A 119 -13.71 9.38 -18.75
CA PRO A 119 -14.19 10.21 -17.65
C PRO A 119 -15.72 10.21 -17.63
N VAL A 120 -16.29 10.09 -16.42
CA VAL A 120 -17.74 10.14 -16.17
C VAL A 120 -18.15 11.48 -15.59
N ALA A 121 -17.34 12.00 -14.67
CA ALA A 121 -17.59 13.28 -14.01
C ALA A 121 -16.28 13.94 -13.57
N THR A 122 -16.29 15.27 -13.48
CA THR A 122 -15.28 16.06 -12.79
C THR A 122 -15.91 16.66 -11.53
N ILE A 123 -15.43 16.25 -10.38
CA ILE A 123 -15.92 16.67 -9.07
C ILE A 123 -15.03 17.81 -8.58
N THR A 124 -15.62 18.98 -8.37
CA THR A 124 -14.95 20.17 -7.85
C THR A 124 -15.34 20.45 -6.40
N GLY A 125 -14.67 21.41 -5.76
CA GLY A 125 -14.96 21.77 -4.36
C GLY A 125 -14.18 20.92 -3.35
N THR A 126 -13.17 20.17 -3.80
CA THR A 126 -12.17 19.60 -2.88
C THR A 126 -11.34 20.72 -2.26
N GLY A 127 -10.57 20.43 -1.22
CA GLY A 127 -9.50 21.31 -0.77
C GLY A 127 -8.36 21.42 -1.80
N GLU A 128 -7.38 22.28 -1.52
CA GLU A 128 -6.25 22.52 -2.40
C GLU A 128 -5.24 21.36 -2.35
N ASN A 129 -4.75 20.97 -3.52
CA ASN A 129 -3.80 19.89 -3.72
C ASN A 129 -4.30 18.56 -3.14
N PRO A 130 -5.45 18.02 -3.63
CA PRO A 130 -5.82 16.64 -3.32
C PRO A 130 -4.72 15.69 -3.79
N ASP A 131 -4.19 14.89 -2.85
CA ASP A 131 -3.06 13.99 -3.00
C ASP A 131 -3.51 12.53 -2.86
N ALA A 132 -3.40 11.93 -1.69
CA ALA A 132 -3.98 10.61 -1.47
C ALA A 132 -5.49 10.60 -1.71
N ILE A 133 -5.98 9.46 -2.17
CA ILE A 133 -7.42 9.23 -2.40
C ILE A 133 -7.76 7.78 -2.05
N VAL A 134 -8.82 7.58 -1.28
CA VAL A 134 -9.26 6.27 -0.81
C VAL A 134 -10.75 6.10 -1.08
N TYR A 135 -11.17 4.94 -1.55
CA TYR A 135 -12.56 4.50 -1.53
C TYR A 135 -12.81 3.68 -0.27
N ASP A 136 -13.74 4.12 0.55
CA ASP A 136 -14.19 3.41 1.74
C ASP A 136 -15.49 2.66 1.44
N ALA A 137 -15.38 1.34 1.27
CA ALA A 137 -16.53 0.52 0.87
C ALA A 137 -17.67 0.48 1.90
N PRO A 138 -17.43 0.50 3.23
CA PRO A 138 -18.51 0.57 4.22
C PRO A 138 -19.39 1.81 4.10
N SER A 139 -18.80 2.99 3.94
CA SER A 139 -19.53 4.24 3.76
C SER A 139 -19.96 4.48 2.31
N GLN A 140 -19.38 3.76 1.35
CA GLN A 140 -19.48 3.98 -0.09
C GLN A 140 -19.04 5.39 -0.52
N HIS A 141 -18.16 6.03 0.26
CA HIS A 141 -17.62 7.34 -0.06
C HIS A 141 -16.18 7.25 -0.58
N VAL A 142 -15.80 8.27 -1.32
CA VAL A 142 -14.41 8.52 -1.69
C VAL A 142 -13.89 9.67 -0.85
N LEU A 143 -12.72 9.53 -0.25
CA LEU A 143 -12.06 10.59 0.49
C LEU A 143 -10.79 11.02 -0.23
N THR A 144 -10.59 12.33 -0.42
CA THR A 144 -9.32 12.90 -0.88
C THR A 144 -8.67 13.65 0.26
N PHE A 145 -7.35 13.52 0.36
CA PHE A 145 -6.52 14.13 1.37
C PHE A 145 -5.79 15.33 0.75
N ASN A 146 -6.11 16.54 1.23
CA ASN A 146 -5.76 17.79 0.55
C ASN A 146 -4.56 18.44 1.24
N GLY A 147 -3.37 18.21 0.68
CA GLY A 147 -2.08 18.55 1.31
C GLY A 147 -1.90 20.03 1.64
N ARG A 148 -2.46 20.95 0.83
CA ARG A 148 -2.33 22.39 1.09
C ARG A 148 -3.43 22.96 1.98
N SER A 149 -4.60 22.34 1.99
CA SER A 149 -5.72 22.80 2.80
C SER A 149 -5.76 22.16 4.18
N HIS A 150 -4.88 21.19 4.47
CA HIS A 150 -4.89 20.42 5.71
C HIS A 150 -6.29 19.88 6.02
N SER A 151 -6.85 19.14 5.07
CA SER A 151 -8.23 18.66 5.17
C SER A 151 -8.42 17.37 4.36
N ALA A 152 -9.48 16.62 4.67
CA ALA A 152 -9.99 15.60 3.79
C ALA A 152 -11.36 16.04 3.23
N SER A 153 -11.61 15.78 1.93
CA SER A 153 -12.91 16.01 1.30
C SER A 153 -13.63 14.67 1.14
N VAL A 154 -14.84 14.58 1.66
CA VAL A 154 -15.69 13.40 1.52
C VAL A 154 -16.59 13.58 0.30
N ILE A 155 -16.55 12.61 -0.60
CA ILE A 155 -17.24 12.64 -1.89
C ILE A 155 -18.28 11.51 -1.90
N ASP A 156 -19.51 11.84 -2.27
CA ASP A 156 -20.57 10.88 -2.58
C ASP A 156 -20.50 10.52 -4.07
N PRO A 157 -20.10 9.27 -4.43
CA PRO A 157 -20.03 8.83 -5.82
C PRO A 157 -21.37 8.79 -6.55
N ALA A 158 -22.49 8.66 -5.83
CA ALA A 158 -23.81 8.63 -6.45
C ALA A 158 -24.28 10.03 -6.91
N ARG A 159 -23.73 11.07 -6.27
CA ARG A 159 -24.05 12.48 -6.56
C ARG A 159 -22.95 13.17 -7.35
N ASP A 160 -21.77 12.57 -7.46
CA ASP A 160 -20.55 13.18 -7.99
C ASP A 160 -20.25 14.54 -7.32
N ALA A 161 -20.34 14.60 -6.01
CA ALA A 161 -20.23 15.83 -5.24
C ALA A 161 -19.49 15.66 -3.91
N VAL A 162 -18.77 16.70 -3.51
CA VAL A 162 -18.24 16.82 -2.14
C VAL A 162 -19.42 17.06 -1.20
N ILE A 163 -19.55 16.23 -0.18
CA ILE A 163 -20.65 16.29 0.81
C ILE A 163 -20.19 16.73 2.20
N ALA A 164 -18.91 16.61 2.50
CA ALA A 164 -18.31 17.05 3.75
C ALA A 164 -16.82 17.38 3.59
N THR A 165 -16.31 18.18 4.51
CA THR A 165 -14.88 18.46 4.65
C THR A 165 -14.47 18.24 6.09
N ILE A 166 -13.42 17.46 6.29
CA ILE A 166 -12.84 17.12 7.60
C ILE A 166 -11.55 17.93 7.75
N ALA A 167 -11.47 18.77 8.78
CA ALA A 167 -10.23 19.48 9.11
C ALA A 167 -9.21 18.50 9.71
N LEU A 168 -7.96 18.57 9.24
CA LEU A 168 -6.84 17.76 9.71
C LEU A 168 -5.82 18.63 10.45
N PRO A 169 -5.02 18.07 11.37
CA PRO A 169 -4.08 18.86 12.20
C PRO A 169 -2.89 19.41 11.41
N GLY A 170 -2.59 18.86 10.24
CA GLY A 170 -1.47 19.23 9.39
C GLY A 170 -1.61 18.73 7.96
N LYS A 171 -0.48 18.61 7.25
CA LYS A 171 -0.43 18.13 5.86
C LYS A 171 -0.69 16.61 5.79
N PRO A 172 -1.85 16.17 5.28
CA PRO A 172 -2.08 14.75 5.02
C PRO A 172 -1.21 14.26 3.87
N GLU A 173 -0.76 13.00 3.92
CA GLU A 173 0.12 12.44 2.90
C GLU A 173 -0.43 11.14 2.31
N PHE A 174 -0.55 10.06 3.08
CA PHE A 174 -1.08 8.79 2.58
C PHE A 174 -2.07 8.18 3.56
N ALA A 175 -3.19 7.69 3.02
CA ALA A 175 -4.29 7.15 3.80
C ALA A 175 -4.64 5.72 3.43
N VAL A 176 -5.14 4.96 4.43
CA VAL A 176 -5.65 3.59 4.26
C VAL A 176 -6.96 3.42 5.01
N SER A 177 -7.90 2.65 4.45
CA SER A 177 -9.13 2.22 5.13
C SER A 177 -8.94 0.85 5.77
N ASP A 178 -9.53 0.62 6.95
CA ASP A 178 -9.62 -0.69 7.59
C ASP A 178 -10.74 -1.57 7.02
N GLY A 179 -11.58 -1.01 6.14
CA GLY A 179 -12.77 -1.66 5.59
C GLY A 179 -13.88 -1.89 6.61
N ALA A 180 -13.82 -1.25 7.77
CA ALA A 180 -14.79 -1.36 8.86
C ALA A 180 -15.34 0.00 9.33
N GLY A 181 -15.02 1.09 8.61
CA GLY A 181 -15.53 2.43 8.88
C GLY A 181 -14.49 3.40 9.43
N HIS A 182 -13.21 3.03 9.43
CA HIS A 182 -12.13 3.92 9.81
C HIS A 182 -11.13 4.10 8.66
N ILE A 183 -10.62 5.30 8.55
CA ILE A 183 -9.49 5.64 7.68
C ILE A 183 -8.38 6.20 8.56
N TYR A 184 -7.16 5.76 8.29
CA TYR A 184 -5.95 6.25 8.91
C TYR A 184 -5.14 7.05 7.90
N ASP A 185 -4.54 8.17 8.32
CA ASP A 185 -3.77 9.05 7.44
C ASP A 185 -2.52 9.57 8.16
N ASN A 186 -1.38 9.53 7.48
CA ASN A 186 -0.14 10.12 7.95
C ASN A 186 -0.16 11.64 7.78
N ILE A 187 0.15 12.38 8.84
CA ILE A 187 0.31 13.84 8.82
C ILE A 187 1.80 14.17 8.76
N GLU A 188 2.29 14.43 7.55
CA GLU A 188 3.71 14.54 7.22
C GLU A 188 4.44 15.60 8.04
N ASP A 189 3.91 16.83 8.06
CA ASP A 189 4.57 18.00 8.68
C ASP A 189 4.48 18.02 10.21
N LYS A 190 3.72 17.09 10.81
CA LYS A 190 3.56 16.96 12.27
C LYS A 190 4.17 15.68 12.82
N SER A 191 4.52 14.72 11.97
CA SER A 191 4.90 13.37 12.41
C SER A 191 3.82 12.75 13.29
N GLU A 192 2.60 12.80 12.81
CA GLU A 192 1.41 12.28 13.47
C GLU A 192 0.66 11.29 12.55
N LEU A 193 -0.20 10.50 13.16
CA LEU A 193 -1.17 9.63 12.49
C LEU A 193 -2.56 10.00 12.99
N VAL A 194 -3.51 10.20 12.09
CA VAL A 194 -4.91 10.44 12.44
C VAL A 194 -5.76 9.23 12.16
N GLU A 195 -6.79 9.05 12.97
CA GLU A 195 -7.90 8.12 12.75
C GLU A 195 -9.17 8.92 12.47
N ILE A 196 -9.89 8.56 11.41
CA ILE A 196 -11.11 9.21 10.95
C ILE A 196 -12.25 8.20 10.98
N ASP A 197 -13.38 8.56 11.61
CA ASP A 197 -14.65 7.86 11.50
C ASP A 197 -15.35 8.30 10.20
N THR A 198 -15.57 7.34 9.28
CA THR A 198 -16.17 7.63 7.97
C THR A 198 -17.69 7.78 8.02
N ALA A 199 -18.36 7.32 9.08
CA ALA A 199 -19.79 7.52 9.28
C ALA A 199 -20.08 8.92 9.84
N ALA A 200 -19.29 9.37 10.82
CA ALA A 200 -19.42 10.68 11.44
C ALA A 200 -18.69 11.78 10.65
N ASN A 201 -17.76 11.43 9.75
CA ASN A 201 -16.85 12.33 9.04
C ASN A 201 -16.06 13.24 9.99
N THR A 202 -15.45 12.64 11.00
CA THR A 202 -14.69 13.36 12.04
C THR A 202 -13.40 12.64 12.35
N VAL A 203 -12.38 13.41 12.77
CA VAL A 203 -11.15 12.85 13.38
C VAL A 203 -11.52 12.33 14.76
N LEU A 204 -11.22 11.06 15.03
CA LEU A 204 -11.40 10.42 16.32
C LEU A 204 -10.16 10.58 17.19
N HIS A 205 -8.99 10.30 16.62
CA HIS A 205 -7.73 10.31 17.33
C HIS A 205 -6.62 10.95 16.50
N VAL A 206 -5.64 11.51 17.20
CA VAL A 206 -4.38 12.00 16.65
C VAL A 206 -3.27 11.40 17.49
N TRP A 207 -2.41 10.60 16.90
CA TRP A 207 -1.35 9.88 17.61
C TRP A 207 0.04 10.34 17.15
N PRO A 208 0.98 10.60 18.08
CA PRO A 208 2.33 10.98 17.71
C PRO A 208 3.09 9.77 17.15
N LEU A 209 3.82 9.98 16.06
CA LEU A 209 4.66 8.96 15.44
C LEU A 209 6.15 9.09 15.80
N ALA A 210 6.55 10.08 16.64
CA ALA A 210 7.96 10.24 16.99
C ALA A 210 8.59 8.90 17.47
N PRO A 211 9.79 8.52 16.98
CA PRO A 211 10.78 9.31 16.27
C PRO A 211 10.65 9.29 14.72
N CYS A 212 9.53 8.91 14.14
CA CYS A 212 9.27 9.04 12.72
C CYS A 212 9.36 10.53 12.32
N GLU A 213 10.10 10.85 11.27
CA GLU A 213 10.17 12.18 10.69
C GLU A 213 9.53 12.14 9.29
N SER A 214 8.64 13.08 9.02
CA SER A 214 7.92 13.18 7.73
C SER A 214 7.37 11.83 7.26
N PRO A 215 6.37 11.25 7.96
CA PRO A 215 5.72 10.02 7.52
C PRO A 215 5.07 10.22 6.15
N SER A 216 5.35 9.32 5.21
CA SER A 216 4.78 9.32 3.87
C SER A 216 3.85 8.11 3.67
N GLY A 217 4.30 7.04 3.03
CA GLY A 217 3.47 5.86 2.79
C GLY A 217 2.93 5.21 4.06
N LEU A 218 1.72 4.68 3.96
CA LEU A 218 1.01 3.98 5.03
C LEU A 218 0.41 2.68 4.51
N ALA A 219 0.49 1.60 5.29
CA ALA A 219 -0.20 0.34 5.02
C ALA A 219 -0.83 -0.19 6.30
N ILE A 220 -1.78 -1.12 6.18
CA ILE A 220 -2.50 -1.70 7.31
C ILE A 220 -2.54 -3.23 7.24
N ASP A 221 -2.30 -3.88 8.37
CA ASP A 221 -2.70 -5.25 8.67
C ASP A 221 -4.00 -5.20 9.49
N VAL A 222 -5.12 -5.34 8.80
CA VAL A 222 -6.44 -5.29 9.41
C VAL A 222 -6.64 -6.42 10.43
N ALA A 223 -6.09 -7.61 10.17
CA ALA A 223 -6.29 -8.79 11.02
C ALA A 223 -5.66 -8.61 12.41
N HIS A 224 -4.52 -7.94 12.49
CA HIS A 224 -3.81 -7.70 13.75
C HIS A 224 -3.90 -6.25 14.22
N HIS A 225 -4.63 -5.38 13.52
CA HIS A 225 -4.75 -3.94 13.81
C HIS A 225 -3.38 -3.24 13.85
N ARG A 226 -2.55 -3.43 12.82
CA ARG A 226 -1.22 -2.82 12.73
C ARG A 226 -1.12 -1.87 11.54
N LEU A 227 -0.66 -0.66 11.81
CA LEU A 227 -0.38 0.37 10.83
C LEU A 227 1.12 0.47 10.62
N PHE A 228 1.55 0.59 9.37
CA PHE A 228 2.95 0.66 8.96
C PHE A 228 3.20 2.01 8.30
N SER A 229 3.78 2.97 9.04
CA SER A 229 4.16 4.28 8.52
C SER A 229 5.64 4.29 8.15
N VAL A 230 5.98 4.63 6.91
CA VAL A 230 7.37 4.80 6.48
C VAL A 230 7.77 6.27 6.55
N CYS A 231 8.99 6.56 7.00
CA CYS A 231 9.44 7.86 7.44
C CYS A 231 10.74 8.27 6.75
N ASP A 232 10.92 9.55 6.44
CA ASP A 232 12.11 10.10 5.74
C ASP A 232 13.42 9.83 6.45
N ASN A 233 13.41 9.70 7.80
CA ASN A 233 14.58 9.35 8.59
C ASN A 233 14.93 7.84 8.54
N ARG A 234 14.52 7.13 7.47
CA ARG A 234 14.85 5.72 7.21
C ARG A 234 14.31 4.76 8.25
N LEU A 235 13.12 5.01 8.70
CA LEU A 235 12.43 4.24 9.73
C LEU A 235 11.04 3.84 9.25
N MET A 236 10.61 2.62 9.54
CA MET A 236 9.21 2.24 9.55
C MET A 236 8.76 2.13 11.00
N VAL A 237 7.70 2.84 11.34
CA VAL A 237 7.05 2.74 12.65
C VAL A 237 5.81 1.85 12.51
N VAL A 238 5.66 0.91 13.45
CA VAL A 238 4.47 0.07 13.57
C VAL A 238 3.63 0.60 14.73
N THR A 239 2.37 0.90 14.44
CA THR A 239 1.41 1.46 15.41
C THR A 239 0.22 0.53 15.57
N ASP A 240 -0.25 0.32 16.79
CA ASP A 240 -1.51 -0.38 17.05
C ASP A 240 -2.69 0.56 16.72
N ALA A 241 -3.53 0.16 15.78
CA ALA A 241 -4.66 0.95 15.31
C ALA A 241 -5.80 1.10 16.34
N ARG A 242 -5.75 0.39 17.47
CA ARG A 242 -6.78 0.45 18.51
C ARG A 242 -6.58 1.59 19.51
N ASP A 243 -5.31 2.00 19.73
CA ASP A 243 -4.98 2.98 20.77
C ASP A 243 -3.78 3.87 20.44
N GLY A 244 -3.16 3.67 19.26
CA GLY A 244 -2.06 4.50 18.78
C GLY A 244 -0.71 4.22 19.41
N HIS A 245 -0.55 3.20 20.27
CA HIS A 245 0.78 2.91 20.84
C HIS A 245 1.72 2.34 19.77
N GLN A 246 3.00 2.70 19.86
CA GLN A 246 4.03 2.18 18.96
C GLN A 246 4.44 0.78 19.40
N VAL A 247 4.29 -0.18 18.48
CA VAL A 247 4.61 -1.60 18.68
C VAL A 247 6.08 -1.88 18.36
N ALA A 248 6.54 -1.38 17.21
CA ALA A 248 7.89 -1.65 16.73
C ALA A 248 8.45 -0.52 15.87
N ARG A 249 9.78 -0.57 15.68
CA ARG A 249 10.54 0.31 14.78
C ARG A 249 11.48 -0.53 13.95
N VAL A 250 11.44 -0.39 12.65
CA VAL A 250 12.24 -1.20 11.73
C VAL A 250 13.04 -0.28 10.81
N PRO A 251 14.37 -0.45 10.70
CA PRO A 251 15.17 0.33 9.77
C PRO A 251 14.83 -0.03 8.32
N ILE A 252 14.71 1.00 7.46
CA ILE A 252 14.45 0.88 6.02
C ILE A 252 15.47 1.70 5.21
N GLY A 253 15.33 1.74 3.89
CA GLY A 253 16.20 2.56 3.04
C GLY A 253 15.82 4.04 3.03
N ASP A 254 16.57 4.83 2.26
CA ASP A 254 16.44 6.28 2.14
C ASP A 254 15.35 6.69 1.14
N GLY A 255 14.62 7.78 1.46
CA GLY A 255 13.56 8.34 0.63
C GLY A 255 12.42 7.35 0.37
N PRO A 256 11.82 6.77 1.42
CA PRO A 256 10.62 5.94 1.27
C PRO A 256 9.43 6.85 0.96
N ASP A 257 8.50 6.35 0.11
CA ASP A 257 7.29 7.11 -0.23
C ASP A 257 6.05 6.19 -0.33
N GLY A 258 6.28 4.90 -0.45
CA GLY A 258 5.23 3.89 -0.49
C GLY A 258 5.58 2.65 0.31
N VAL A 259 4.56 2.06 0.90
CA VAL A 259 4.62 0.79 1.63
C VAL A 259 3.37 -0.03 1.33
N VAL A 260 3.50 -1.35 1.25
CA VAL A 260 2.38 -2.27 1.10
C VAL A 260 2.55 -3.45 2.04
N PHE A 261 1.44 -4.04 2.46
CA PHE A 261 1.39 -5.26 3.25
C PHE A 261 0.77 -6.41 2.45
N ASP A 262 1.51 -7.49 2.28
CA ASP A 262 1.03 -8.74 1.72
C ASP A 262 0.59 -9.67 2.85
N ALA A 263 -0.68 -9.64 3.16
CA ALA A 263 -1.26 -10.39 4.28
C ALA A 263 -1.10 -11.91 4.13
N ALA A 264 -1.13 -12.42 2.89
CA ALA A 264 -1.01 -13.86 2.65
C ALA A 264 0.42 -14.39 2.92
N GLN A 265 1.43 -13.52 2.83
CA GLN A 265 2.82 -13.86 3.10
C GLN A 265 3.36 -13.24 4.39
N SER A 266 2.56 -12.45 5.12
CA SER A 266 2.99 -11.65 6.27
C SER A 266 4.22 -10.79 5.95
N MET A 267 4.21 -10.16 4.75
CA MET A 267 5.33 -9.38 4.25
C MET A 267 4.97 -7.91 4.08
N ILE A 268 5.81 -7.04 4.59
CA ILE A 268 5.74 -5.59 4.37
C ILE A 268 6.86 -5.22 3.40
N TYR A 269 6.55 -4.37 2.42
CA TYR A 269 7.52 -3.89 1.44
C TYR A 269 7.53 -2.37 1.40
N SER A 270 8.65 -1.76 1.79
CA SER A 270 8.90 -0.32 1.71
C SER A 270 9.71 0.00 0.45
N ALA A 271 9.19 0.87 -0.42
CA ALA A 271 9.89 1.34 -1.61
C ALA A 271 10.72 2.58 -1.26
N ASN A 272 12.04 2.44 -1.27
CA ASN A 272 12.99 3.46 -0.83
C ASN A 272 13.63 4.11 -2.08
N GLY A 273 12.97 5.14 -2.60
CA GLY A 273 13.35 5.77 -3.87
C GLY A 273 14.70 6.48 -3.86
N GLY A 274 15.13 6.99 -2.72
CA GLY A 274 16.44 7.62 -2.55
C GLY A 274 17.59 6.63 -2.67
N SER A 275 17.50 5.50 -1.99
CA SER A 275 18.49 4.41 -2.09
C SER A 275 18.31 3.49 -3.29
N GLY A 276 17.19 3.57 -4.01
CA GLY A 276 16.87 2.66 -5.12
C GLY A 276 16.74 1.22 -4.65
N THR A 277 16.02 1.00 -3.54
CA THR A 277 15.86 -0.33 -2.94
C THR A 277 14.41 -0.56 -2.49
N ILE A 278 14.08 -1.84 -2.27
CA ILE A 278 12.92 -2.24 -1.46
C ILE A 278 13.45 -2.89 -0.19
N THR A 279 12.95 -2.46 0.97
CA THR A 279 13.13 -3.22 2.21
C THR A 279 11.96 -4.19 2.37
N ALA A 280 12.26 -5.49 2.36
CA ALA A 280 11.31 -6.55 2.60
C ALA A 280 11.37 -6.98 4.07
N ILE A 281 10.27 -6.81 4.79
CA ILE A 281 10.15 -7.04 6.23
C ILE A 281 9.11 -8.14 6.44
N HIS A 282 9.43 -9.13 7.25
CA HIS A 282 8.50 -10.17 7.64
C HIS A 282 7.89 -9.84 9.01
N GLN A 283 6.59 -9.94 9.11
CA GLN A 283 5.83 -9.91 10.35
C GLN A 283 5.81 -11.34 10.90
N ASP A 284 6.60 -11.62 11.95
CA ASP A 284 6.66 -12.94 12.57
C ASP A 284 5.38 -13.21 13.41
N ASP A 285 4.86 -12.16 14.02
CA ASP A 285 3.55 -12.07 14.67
C ASP A 285 3.16 -10.57 14.75
N ALA A 286 2.06 -10.25 15.45
CA ALA A 286 1.56 -8.88 15.56
C ALA A 286 2.59 -7.88 16.11
N ASP A 287 3.56 -8.32 16.90
CA ASP A 287 4.47 -7.46 17.65
C ASP A 287 5.94 -7.60 17.24
N HIS A 288 6.28 -8.60 16.41
CA HIS A 288 7.66 -8.91 16.03
C HIS A 288 7.87 -8.83 14.52
N TYR A 289 8.89 -8.06 14.14
CA TYR A 289 9.21 -7.74 12.74
C TYR A 289 10.70 -7.90 12.49
N ARG A 290 11.06 -8.44 11.32
CA ARG A 290 12.46 -8.58 10.92
C ARG A 290 12.68 -8.28 9.46
N VAL A 291 13.73 -7.54 9.14
CA VAL A 291 14.17 -7.35 7.76
C VAL A 291 14.65 -8.68 7.19
N ARG A 292 14.00 -9.13 6.10
CA ARG A 292 14.34 -10.37 5.39
C ARG A 292 15.35 -10.12 4.29
N ALA A 293 15.19 -9.00 3.58
CA ALA A 293 16.06 -8.65 2.46
C ALA A 293 15.98 -7.15 2.17
N THR A 294 17.05 -6.65 1.56
CA THR A 294 17.07 -5.37 0.86
C THR A 294 17.33 -5.68 -0.62
N LEU A 295 16.35 -5.32 -1.46
CA LEU A 295 16.36 -5.65 -2.89
C LEU A 295 16.76 -4.41 -3.68
N ALA A 296 17.71 -4.54 -4.60
CA ALA A 296 18.05 -3.45 -5.49
C ALA A 296 16.93 -3.23 -6.52
N THR A 297 16.54 -1.98 -6.68
CA THR A 297 15.60 -1.50 -7.70
C THR A 297 16.27 -0.37 -8.51
N GLN A 298 15.59 0.74 -8.69
CA GLN A 298 16.11 1.93 -9.35
C GLN A 298 15.96 3.13 -8.43
N VAL A 299 16.98 3.97 -8.30
CA VAL A 299 16.82 5.29 -7.70
C VAL A 299 15.66 5.99 -8.40
N SER A 300 14.73 6.52 -7.63
CA SER A 300 13.42 7.06 -8.04
C SER A 300 12.21 6.10 -7.92
N ALA A 301 12.40 4.80 -7.77
CA ALA A 301 11.31 3.85 -7.53
C ALA A 301 10.84 3.95 -6.08
N ARG A 302 9.99 4.94 -5.78
CA ARG A 302 9.58 5.32 -4.43
C ARG A 302 8.16 4.87 -4.07
N THR A 303 7.28 4.76 -5.07
CA THR A 303 5.89 4.33 -4.90
C THR A 303 5.67 2.94 -5.49
N LEU A 304 4.78 2.17 -4.85
CA LEU A 304 4.50 0.80 -5.27
C LEU A 304 3.05 0.42 -4.99
N THR A 305 2.62 -0.65 -5.65
CA THR A 305 1.37 -1.36 -5.34
C THR A 305 1.58 -2.88 -5.41
N LEU A 306 0.69 -3.64 -4.77
CA LEU A 306 0.75 -5.09 -4.66
C LEU A 306 -0.29 -5.76 -5.56
N ASP A 307 0.11 -6.78 -6.28
CA ASP A 307 -0.76 -7.83 -6.82
C ASP A 307 -0.88 -8.95 -5.78
N PRO A 308 -1.98 -9.04 -5.05
CA PRO A 308 -2.10 -10.00 -3.95
C PRO A 308 -2.25 -11.45 -4.43
N LYS A 309 -2.59 -11.67 -5.72
CA LYS A 309 -2.74 -13.01 -6.29
C LYS A 309 -1.40 -13.63 -6.68
N LEU A 310 -0.51 -12.84 -7.25
CA LEU A 310 0.81 -13.29 -7.70
C LEU A 310 1.95 -12.88 -6.76
N HIS A 311 1.63 -12.18 -5.67
CA HIS A 311 2.60 -11.63 -4.72
C HIS A 311 3.68 -10.81 -5.44
N ARG A 312 3.25 -9.97 -6.39
CA ARG A 312 4.12 -9.10 -7.18
C ARG A 312 3.93 -7.65 -6.81
N LEU A 313 5.03 -6.94 -6.81
CA LEU A 313 5.06 -5.49 -6.61
C LEU A 313 5.25 -4.80 -7.96
N TYR A 314 4.50 -3.74 -8.19
CA TYR A 314 4.70 -2.85 -9.33
C TYR A 314 5.17 -1.50 -8.82
N LEU A 315 6.25 -0.97 -9.40
CA LEU A 315 6.84 0.31 -9.02
C LEU A 315 7.00 1.20 -10.23
N SER A 316 6.69 2.49 -10.07
CA SER A 316 7.00 3.51 -11.06
C SER A 316 8.43 3.99 -10.90
N ALA A 317 9.19 4.08 -11.99
CA ALA A 317 10.56 4.59 -11.96
C ALA A 317 10.94 5.32 -13.25
N ALA A 318 11.84 6.30 -13.14
CA ALA A 318 12.50 6.90 -14.30
C ALA A 318 13.95 7.24 -13.95
N ARG A 319 14.82 7.37 -14.94
CA ARG A 319 16.18 7.83 -14.69
C ARG A 319 16.19 9.33 -14.46
N PHE A 320 16.87 9.76 -13.42
CA PHE A 320 17.14 11.17 -13.17
C PHE A 320 18.28 11.68 -14.07
N GLY A 321 18.10 12.90 -14.60
CA GLY A 321 19.15 13.64 -15.25
C GLY A 321 20.06 14.35 -14.25
N SER A 322 21.19 14.87 -14.74
CA SER A 322 22.14 15.62 -13.92
C SER A 322 21.65 17.03 -13.54
N ALA A 323 20.77 17.61 -14.35
CA ALA A 323 20.21 18.92 -14.09
C ALA A 323 19.04 18.86 -13.08
N ARG A 324 18.85 19.97 -12.36
CA ARG A 324 17.69 20.17 -11.50
C ARG A 324 16.72 21.18 -12.13
N GLN A 325 15.44 21.01 -11.81
CA GLN A 325 14.38 21.96 -12.15
C GLN A 325 14.44 23.16 -11.19
N PRO A 326 13.77 24.28 -11.50
CA PRO A 326 13.74 25.44 -10.60
C PRO A 326 13.19 25.15 -9.19
N ASP A 327 12.35 24.14 -9.05
CA ASP A 327 11.79 23.67 -7.78
C ASP A 327 12.74 22.72 -7.01
N GLY A 328 13.96 22.51 -7.51
CA GLY A 328 14.97 21.63 -6.91
C GLY A 328 14.85 20.15 -7.28
N ARG A 329 13.77 19.71 -7.92
CA ARG A 329 13.58 18.34 -8.35
C ARG A 329 14.56 17.96 -9.47
N HIS A 330 14.94 16.69 -9.52
CA HIS A 330 15.73 16.18 -10.64
C HIS A 330 14.96 16.26 -11.95
N THR A 331 15.66 16.62 -13.03
CA THR A 331 15.11 16.41 -14.39
C THR A 331 14.99 14.92 -14.65
N ILE A 332 14.02 14.56 -15.49
CA ILE A 332 13.79 13.16 -15.89
C ILE A 332 14.43 12.97 -17.27
N VAL A 333 15.22 11.91 -17.42
CA VAL A 333 15.75 11.52 -18.74
C VAL A 333 14.58 11.11 -19.64
N PRO A 334 14.37 11.79 -20.79
CA PRO A 334 13.27 11.47 -21.70
C PRO A 334 13.24 9.99 -22.08
N GLY A 335 12.03 9.43 -22.16
CA GLY A 335 11.82 8.02 -22.53
C GLY A 335 12.28 6.98 -21.50
N SER A 336 12.75 7.40 -20.31
CA SER A 336 13.26 6.46 -19.30
C SER A 336 12.20 5.92 -18.34
N PHE A 337 10.98 6.46 -18.37
CA PHE A 337 9.92 6.01 -17.47
C PHE A 337 9.51 4.56 -17.74
N ALA A 338 9.42 3.78 -16.69
CA ALA A 338 9.10 2.36 -16.74
C ALA A 338 8.33 1.90 -15.49
N ILE A 339 7.63 0.80 -15.62
CA ILE A 339 7.09 0.02 -14.50
C ILE A 339 8.02 -1.15 -14.24
N LEU A 340 8.54 -1.22 -13.04
CA LEU A 340 9.32 -2.34 -12.55
C LEU A 340 8.38 -3.36 -11.93
N THR A 341 8.58 -4.63 -12.24
CA THR A 341 7.87 -5.74 -11.59
C THR A 341 8.87 -6.49 -10.70
N VAL A 342 8.56 -6.58 -9.42
CA VAL A 342 9.36 -7.31 -8.42
C VAL A 342 8.52 -8.42 -7.82
N GLY A 343 9.12 -9.58 -7.59
CA GLY A 343 8.43 -10.74 -7.04
C GLY A 343 9.30 -11.97 -7.01
N GLN A 344 8.70 -13.09 -6.66
CA GLN A 344 9.37 -14.39 -6.74
C GLN A 344 9.40 -14.85 -8.21
N PRO A 345 10.44 -15.56 -8.62
CA PRO A 345 10.57 -16.10 -9.97
C PRO A 345 9.54 -17.16 -10.31
#